data_45e4aee507e8c9f8c4dd30a52ea62e20
#
_entry.id   45e4aee507e8c9f8c4dd30a52ea62e20
#
_cell.length_a   1.000
_cell.length_b   1.000
_cell.length_c   1.000
_cell.angle_alpha   90.00
_cell.angle_beta   90.00
_cell.angle_gamma   90.00
#
_symmetry.space_group_name_H-M   'P 1'
#
loop_
_entity.id
_entity.type
_entity.pdbx_description
1 polymer ?
#
loop_
_entity_poly.entity_id
_entity_poly.type
_entity_poly.pdbx_seq_one_letter_code
_entity_poly.pdbx_strand_id
1 'polypeptide(L)'
;VTETRKYRSPSREQAKADTREKIVQAVVRVVLDDGLHAFTVQNVALKAGVSHRTVYRHFTTRDELLDGLAESLDRIAAGSTVPTTPETIDDVIVTVAPSFQAMGEVRDAVRAYVITSLALNWQDDNRRKRTLAFDKAIGAAFPQLPSKERREATALIRHLASTRAWYALTVEGGLDDAAAARAADWAVRTLFKDLGRRDRAAAKARS
;
A
#
# COMPACT_ATOMS: atom_id res chain seq x y z
N VAL A 1 -35.08 19.44 25.93
CA VAL A 1 -33.73 18.83 25.86
C VAL A 1 -33.03 19.49 24.69
N THR A 2 -32.12 20.44 24.99
CA THR A 2 -31.41 21.23 23.98
C THR A 2 -30.18 20.43 23.55
N GLU A 3 -30.21 19.94 22.33
CA GLU A 3 -29.09 19.23 21.71
C GLU A 3 -27.98 20.24 21.40
N THR A 4 -26.90 20.20 22.15
CA THR A 4 -25.73 21.08 21.96
C THR A 4 -24.97 20.62 20.73
N ARG A 5 -25.25 21.22 19.59
CA ARG A 5 -24.54 21.02 18.32
C ARG A 5 -23.09 21.40 18.53
N LYS A 6 -22.21 20.41 18.60
CA LYS A 6 -20.75 20.57 18.72
C LYS A 6 -20.25 21.31 17.47
N TYR A 7 -20.05 22.63 17.56
CA TYR A 7 -19.50 23.48 16.50
C TYR A 7 -18.02 23.01 16.23
N ARG A 8 -17.81 22.27 15.17
CA ARG A 8 -16.49 21.92 14.67
C ARG A 8 -15.98 23.06 13.79
N SER A 9 -15.03 23.83 14.30
CA SER A 9 -14.37 24.88 13.53
C SER A 9 -13.52 24.23 12.43
N PRO A 10 -13.70 24.56 11.14
CA PRO A 10 -12.87 24.04 10.03
C PRO A 10 -11.37 24.23 10.28
N SER A 11 -10.97 25.32 10.90
CA SER A 11 -9.59 25.64 11.27
C SER A 11 -8.99 24.65 12.30
N ARG A 12 -9.81 24.14 13.24
CA ARG A 12 -9.33 23.16 14.24
C ARG A 12 -9.16 21.77 13.64
N GLU A 13 -10.03 21.36 12.74
CA GLU A 13 -9.90 20.08 12.03
C GLU A 13 -8.68 20.10 11.11
N GLN A 14 -8.44 21.20 10.41
CA GLN A 14 -7.24 21.35 9.58
C GLN A 14 -5.97 21.29 10.44
N ALA A 15 -5.87 22.04 11.53
CA ALA A 15 -4.71 22.00 12.43
C ALA A 15 -4.47 20.61 13.03
N LYS A 16 -5.55 19.83 13.27
CA LYS A 16 -5.45 18.44 13.71
C LYS A 16 -4.88 17.53 12.61
N ALA A 17 -5.36 17.71 11.38
CA ALA A 17 -4.85 16.96 10.22
C ALA A 17 -3.36 17.27 9.95
N ASP A 18 -2.97 18.55 10.00
CA ASP A 18 -1.59 18.98 9.81
C ASP A 18 -0.67 18.41 10.89
N THR A 19 -1.14 18.37 12.14
CA THR A 19 -0.38 17.76 13.24
C THR A 19 -0.22 16.26 13.05
N ARG A 20 -1.29 15.56 12.61
CA ARG A 20 -1.24 14.13 12.30
C ARG A 20 -0.23 13.85 11.20
N GLU A 21 -0.23 14.62 10.12
CA GLU A 21 0.70 14.48 9.01
C GLU A 21 2.16 14.72 9.46
N LYS A 22 2.43 15.76 10.28
CA LYS A 22 3.75 16.00 10.86
C LYS A 22 4.28 14.80 11.66
N ILE A 23 3.41 14.13 12.41
CA ILE A 23 3.77 12.94 13.19
C ILE A 23 4.11 11.78 12.25
N VAL A 24 3.31 11.54 11.19
CA VAL A 24 3.57 10.50 10.19
C VAL A 24 4.91 10.75 9.47
N GLN A 25 5.18 12.00 9.07
CA GLN A 25 6.47 12.37 8.47
C GLN A 25 7.65 12.19 9.44
N ALA A 26 7.43 12.36 10.72
CA ALA A 26 8.44 12.08 11.72
C ALA A 26 8.71 10.57 11.86
N VAL A 27 7.71 9.70 11.72
CA VAL A 27 7.91 8.24 11.65
C VAL A 27 8.88 7.89 10.51
N VAL A 28 8.65 8.44 9.32
CA VAL A 28 9.53 8.23 8.15
C VAL A 28 10.97 8.60 8.48
N ARG A 29 11.18 9.81 9.03
CA ARG A 29 12.53 10.30 9.38
C ARG A 29 13.19 9.47 10.47
N VAL A 30 12.48 9.07 11.52
CA VAL A 30 13.04 8.20 12.57
C VAL A 30 13.49 6.86 11.99
N VAL A 31 12.67 6.24 11.15
CA VAL A 31 12.99 4.93 10.57
C VAL A 31 14.19 5.00 9.61
N LEU A 32 14.25 6.04 8.77
CA LEU A 32 15.27 6.14 7.72
C LEU A 32 16.59 6.74 8.23
N ASP A 33 16.54 7.75 9.10
CA ASP A 33 17.74 8.46 9.56
C ASP A 33 18.36 7.76 10.78
N ASP A 34 17.51 7.39 11.75
CA ASP A 34 17.94 6.90 13.06
C ASP A 34 17.85 5.35 13.17
N GLY A 35 17.19 4.71 12.18
CA GLY A 35 17.00 3.26 12.12
C GLY A 35 15.79 2.74 12.89
N LEU A 36 15.38 1.51 12.58
CA LEU A 36 14.19 0.90 13.16
C LEU A 36 14.25 0.75 14.69
N HIS A 37 15.45 0.57 15.26
CA HIS A 37 15.64 0.48 16.70
C HIS A 37 15.26 1.79 17.43
N ALA A 38 15.36 2.91 16.74
CA ALA A 38 14.97 4.23 17.25
C ALA A 38 13.46 4.51 17.13
N PHE A 39 12.69 3.64 16.48
CA PHE A 39 11.24 3.82 16.30
C PHE A 39 10.49 3.65 17.61
N THR A 40 10.44 4.75 18.39
CA THR A 40 9.69 4.89 19.64
C THR A 40 8.79 6.12 19.55
N VAL A 41 7.69 6.13 20.34
CA VAL A 41 6.80 7.31 20.42
C VAL A 41 7.55 8.55 20.88
N GLN A 42 8.56 8.41 21.75
CA GLN A 42 9.39 9.50 22.24
C GLN A 42 10.23 10.14 21.11
N ASN A 43 10.91 9.33 20.32
CA ASN A 43 11.73 9.82 19.21
C ASN A 43 10.86 10.43 18.10
N VAL A 44 9.70 9.82 17.83
CA VAL A 44 8.72 10.38 16.88
C VAL A 44 8.21 11.74 17.36
N ALA A 45 7.89 11.91 18.65
CA ALA A 45 7.47 13.19 19.22
C ALA A 45 8.56 14.26 19.09
N LEU A 46 9.80 13.91 19.42
CA LEU A 46 10.97 14.79 19.28
C LEU A 46 11.18 15.21 17.82
N LYS A 47 11.19 14.25 16.90
CA LYS A 47 11.40 14.50 15.46
C LYS A 47 10.24 15.31 14.84
N ALA A 48 9.00 15.16 15.35
CA ALA A 48 7.82 15.92 14.93
C ALA A 48 7.75 17.33 15.53
N GLY A 49 8.55 17.63 16.55
CA GLY A 49 8.49 18.91 17.28
C GLY A 49 7.19 19.07 18.08
N VAL A 50 6.65 17.97 18.61
CA VAL A 50 5.41 17.98 19.41
C VAL A 50 5.64 17.29 20.76
N SER A 51 4.73 17.49 21.71
CA SER A 51 4.78 16.79 22.99
C SER A 51 4.40 15.30 22.83
N HIS A 52 4.91 14.44 23.69
CA HIS A 52 4.53 13.03 23.81
C HIS A 52 3.00 12.86 23.94
N ARG A 53 2.38 13.72 24.77
CA ARG A 53 0.91 13.78 24.93
C ARG A 53 0.19 14.12 23.62
N THR A 54 0.80 14.93 22.76
CA THR A 54 0.22 15.25 21.44
C THR A 54 0.26 14.03 20.54
N VAL A 55 1.34 13.26 20.52
CA VAL A 55 1.40 12.01 19.74
C VAL A 55 0.32 11.05 20.21
N TYR A 56 0.21 10.78 21.53
CA TYR A 56 -0.81 9.89 22.08
C TYR A 56 -2.24 10.33 21.82
N ARG A 57 -2.49 11.60 21.65
CA ARG A 57 -3.82 12.10 21.26
C ARG A 57 -4.21 11.73 19.83
N HIS A 58 -3.22 11.53 18.94
CA HIS A 58 -3.43 11.16 17.52
C HIS A 58 -3.26 9.68 17.26
N PHE A 59 -2.39 9.03 18.01
CA PHE A 59 -2.01 7.62 17.88
C PHE A 59 -1.77 7.05 19.27
N THR A 60 -2.63 6.16 19.73
CA THR A 60 -2.57 5.61 21.10
C THR A 60 -1.56 4.48 21.22
N THR A 61 -1.21 3.85 20.12
CA THR A 61 -0.27 2.75 20.05
C THR A 61 0.79 2.97 18.97
N ARG A 62 1.84 2.15 19.02
CA ARG A 62 2.87 2.10 17.97
C ARG A 62 2.29 1.59 16.65
N ASP A 63 1.37 0.65 16.72
CA ASP A 63 0.71 0.08 15.53
C ASP A 63 -0.15 1.13 14.84
N GLU A 64 -0.86 1.98 15.59
CA GLU A 64 -1.60 3.11 15.02
C GLU A 64 -0.70 4.15 14.31
N LEU A 65 0.58 4.29 14.71
CA LEU A 65 1.54 5.10 13.96
C LEU A 65 1.86 4.48 12.60
N LEU A 66 1.95 3.15 12.53
CA LEU A 66 2.15 2.41 11.28
C LEU A 66 0.90 2.43 10.40
N ASP A 67 -0.29 2.31 11.02
CA ASP A 67 -1.56 2.49 10.32
C ASP A 67 -1.65 3.89 9.71
N GLY A 68 -1.24 4.92 10.44
CA GLY A 68 -1.16 6.29 9.95
C GLY A 68 -0.23 6.46 8.75
N LEU A 69 0.91 5.75 8.74
CA LEU A 69 1.82 5.74 7.59
C LEU A 69 1.19 5.02 6.39
N ALA A 70 0.54 3.87 6.60
CA ALA A 70 -0.17 3.14 5.55
C ALA A 70 -1.33 3.98 4.96
N GLU A 71 -2.14 4.63 5.81
CA GLU A 71 -3.21 5.54 5.39
C GLU A 71 -2.69 6.73 4.59
N SER A 72 -1.51 7.25 4.92
CA SER A 72 -0.88 8.33 4.16
C SER A 72 -0.53 7.86 2.75
N LEU A 73 0.05 6.68 2.60
CA LEU A 73 0.34 6.07 1.31
C LEU A 73 -0.93 5.77 0.50
N ASP A 74 -1.98 5.25 1.16
CA ASP A 74 -3.27 4.98 0.50
C ASP A 74 -3.94 6.29 0.01
N ARG A 75 -3.82 7.40 0.75
CA ARG A 75 -4.32 8.72 0.30
C ARG A 75 -3.57 9.24 -0.91
N ILE A 76 -2.26 9.06 -0.97
CA ILE A 76 -1.44 9.44 -2.12
C ILE A 76 -1.83 8.59 -3.33
N ALA A 77 -2.00 7.29 -3.14
CA ALA A 77 -2.49 6.39 -4.18
C ALA A 77 -3.92 6.77 -4.64
N ALA A 78 -4.81 7.15 -3.73
CA ALA A 78 -6.19 7.58 -4.05
C ALA A 78 -6.24 8.95 -4.75
N GLY A 79 -5.29 9.83 -4.50
CA GLY A 79 -5.13 11.10 -5.24
C GLY A 79 -4.58 10.91 -6.66
N SER A 80 -3.97 9.76 -6.95
CA SER A 80 -3.73 9.30 -8.30
C SER A 80 -5.02 8.67 -8.86
N THR A 81 -5.22 8.72 -10.17
CA THR A 81 -6.37 8.10 -10.87
C THR A 81 -6.35 6.55 -10.82
N VAL A 82 -5.59 5.98 -9.88
CA VAL A 82 -5.32 4.54 -9.74
C VAL A 82 -6.30 3.93 -8.75
N PRO A 83 -7.18 3.00 -9.14
CA PRO A 83 -8.02 2.26 -8.22
C PRO A 83 -7.18 1.48 -7.19
N THR A 84 -7.42 1.72 -5.90
CA THR A 84 -6.72 1.00 -4.82
C THR A 84 -7.21 -0.45 -4.67
N THR A 85 -8.41 -0.75 -5.20
CA THR A 85 -9.02 -2.08 -5.23
C THR A 85 -9.52 -2.36 -6.64
N PRO A 86 -8.87 -3.26 -7.41
CA PRO A 86 -9.30 -3.58 -8.77
C PRO A 86 -10.62 -4.36 -8.75
N GLU A 87 -11.51 -4.05 -9.68
CA GLU A 87 -12.73 -4.83 -9.93
C GLU A 87 -12.52 -5.84 -11.06
N THR A 88 -11.63 -5.52 -11.99
CA THR A 88 -11.29 -6.32 -13.17
C THR A 88 -9.78 -6.53 -13.32
N ILE A 89 -9.37 -7.47 -14.19
CA ILE A 89 -7.95 -7.62 -14.53
C ILE A 89 -7.42 -6.42 -15.32
N ASP A 90 -8.26 -5.72 -16.07
CA ASP A 90 -7.86 -4.53 -16.80
C ASP A 90 -7.52 -3.39 -15.84
N ASP A 91 -8.26 -3.25 -14.71
CA ASP A 91 -7.91 -2.31 -13.66
C ASP A 91 -6.52 -2.61 -13.09
N VAL A 92 -6.19 -3.88 -12.86
CA VAL A 92 -4.85 -4.27 -12.41
C VAL A 92 -3.80 -3.84 -13.41
N ILE A 93 -4.01 -4.14 -14.70
CA ILE A 93 -3.06 -3.83 -15.78
C ILE A 93 -2.82 -2.32 -15.89
N VAL A 94 -3.88 -1.52 -15.93
CA VAL A 94 -3.74 -0.07 -16.14
C VAL A 94 -3.19 0.67 -14.92
N THR A 95 -3.21 0.05 -13.73
CA THR A 95 -2.79 0.69 -12.48
C THR A 95 -1.36 0.37 -12.04
N VAL A 96 -0.74 -0.71 -12.53
CA VAL A 96 0.60 -1.13 -12.07
C VAL A 96 1.65 -0.05 -12.32
N ALA A 97 1.81 0.40 -13.56
CA ALA A 97 2.84 1.38 -13.90
C ALA A 97 2.61 2.75 -13.23
N PRO A 98 1.39 3.34 -13.24
CA PRO A 98 1.12 4.57 -12.50
C PRO A 98 1.34 4.45 -11.00
N SER A 99 1.01 3.29 -10.38
CA SER A 99 1.27 3.06 -8.96
C SER A 99 2.77 3.10 -8.64
N PHE A 100 3.60 2.51 -9.48
CA PHE A 100 5.06 2.54 -9.30
C PHE A 100 5.63 3.95 -9.44
N GLN A 101 5.12 4.75 -10.37
CA GLN A 101 5.50 6.16 -10.49
C GLN A 101 5.11 6.96 -9.25
N ALA A 102 3.87 6.82 -8.77
CA ALA A 102 3.40 7.47 -7.55
C ALA A 102 4.21 7.06 -6.29
N MET A 103 4.64 5.80 -6.20
CA MET A 103 5.55 5.35 -5.14
C MET A 103 6.92 6.03 -5.21
N GLY A 104 7.42 6.31 -6.42
CA GLY A 104 8.66 7.05 -6.64
C GLY A 104 8.61 8.49 -6.11
N GLU A 105 7.46 9.16 -6.25
CA GLU A 105 7.25 10.52 -5.73
C GLU A 105 7.30 10.60 -4.20
N VAL A 106 6.96 9.51 -3.51
CA VAL A 106 6.96 9.41 -2.04
C VAL A 106 7.90 8.31 -1.54
N ARG A 107 9.01 8.15 -2.23
CA ARG A 107 10.02 7.10 -2.03
C ARG A 107 10.34 6.83 -0.56
N ASP A 108 10.60 7.85 0.21
CA ASP A 108 11.01 7.70 1.62
C ASP A 108 9.87 7.15 2.49
N ALA A 109 8.63 7.57 2.26
CA ALA A 109 7.48 7.02 2.97
C ALA A 109 7.26 5.54 2.61
N VAL A 110 7.40 5.16 1.33
CA VAL A 110 7.32 3.76 0.89
C VAL A 110 8.44 2.92 1.49
N ARG A 111 9.68 3.42 1.52
CA ARG A 111 10.82 2.72 2.14
C ARG A 111 10.60 2.49 3.63
N ALA A 112 10.20 3.53 4.37
CA ALA A 112 9.90 3.41 5.79
C ALA A 112 8.77 2.40 6.06
N TYR A 113 7.69 2.43 5.25
CA TYR A 113 6.59 1.48 5.33
C TYR A 113 7.06 0.04 5.09
N VAL A 114 7.85 -0.21 4.04
CA VAL A 114 8.33 -1.56 3.72
C VAL A 114 9.24 -2.08 4.83
N ILE A 115 10.21 -1.29 5.29
CA ILE A 115 11.14 -1.65 6.38
C ILE A 115 10.36 -2.01 7.65
N THR A 116 9.43 -1.14 8.09
CA THR A 116 8.65 -1.37 9.31
C THR A 116 7.71 -2.55 9.20
N SER A 117 7.01 -2.69 8.08
CA SER A 117 6.06 -3.79 7.86
C SER A 117 6.73 -5.16 7.82
N LEU A 118 7.94 -5.25 7.27
CA LEU A 118 8.72 -6.49 7.24
C LEU A 118 9.28 -6.82 8.62
N ALA A 119 9.96 -5.88 9.25
CA ALA A 119 10.67 -6.13 10.49
C ALA A 119 9.73 -6.37 11.69
N LEU A 120 8.57 -5.75 11.70
CA LEU A 120 7.59 -5.88 12.78
C LEU A 120 6.50 -6.92 12.48
N ASN A 121 6.58 -7.59 11.32
CA ASN A 121 5.53 -8.49 10.82
C ASN A 121 4.12 -7.86 10.88
N TRP A 122 4.08 -6.53 10.75
CA TRP A 122 2.85 -5.76 10.80
C TRP A 122 2.10 -5.86 9.47
N GLN A 123 0.77 -5.96 9.54
CA GLN A 123 -0.11 -6.05 8.37
C GLN A 123 -1.27 -5.07 8.52
N ASP A 124 -1.45 -4.23 7.50
CA ASP A 124 -2.62 -3.35 7.43
C ASP A 124 -3.90 -4.13 7.05
N ASP A 125 -5.05 -3.68 7.55
CA ASP A 125 -6.35 -4.28 7.26
C ASP A 125 -6.71 -4.19 5.75
N ASN A 126 -6.19 -3.20 5.04
CA ASN A 126 -6.43 -3.01 3.62
C ASN A 126 -5.74 -4.08 2.77
N ARG A 127 -4.66 -4.69 3.29
CA ARG A 127 -3.98 -5.80 2.60
C ARG A 127 -4.90 -6.98 2.32
N ARG A 128 -5.75 -7.36 3.30
CA ARG A 128 -6.73 -8.44 3.13
C ARG A 128 -7.80 -8.07 2.11
N LYS A 129 -8.33 -6.86 2.18
CA LYS A 129 -9.34 -6.34 1.24
C LYS A 129 -8.79 -6.34 -0.19
N ARG A 130 -7.57 -5.84 -0.39
CA ARG A 130 -6.89 -5.87 -1.70
C ARG A 130 -6.71 -7.30 -2.20
N THR A 131 -6.26 -8.24 -1.36
CA THR A 131 -6.11 -9.64 -1.78
C THR A 131 -7.41 -10.25 -2.27
N LEU A 132 -8.52 -9.99 -1.58
CA LEU A 132 -9.85 -10.47 -1.99
C LEU A 132 -10.30 -9.83 -3.31
N ALA A 133 -10.02 -8.55 -3.54
CA ALA A 133 -10.35 -7.88 -4.80
C ALA A 133 -9.58 -8.49 -5.98
N PHE A 134 -8.28 -8.74 -5.83
CA PHE A 134 -7.48 -9.43 -6.84
C PHE A 134 -7.98 -10.85 -7.11
N ASP A 135 -8.31 -11.64 -6.08
CA ASP A 135 -8.84 -12.99 -6.26
C ASP A 135 -10.18 -12.98 -7.01
N LYS A 136 -11.05 -12.04 -6.69
CA LYS A 136 -12.34 -11.85 -7.36
C LYS A 136 -12.14 -11.48 -8.84
N ALA A 137 -11.29 -10.50 -9.14
CA ALA A 137 -11.01 -10.07 -10.51
C ALA A 137 -10.41 -11.19 -11.37
N ILE A 138 -9.44 -11.93 -10.84
CA ILE A 138 -8.81 -13.06 -11.53
C ILE A 138 -9.80 -14.21 -11.71
N GLY A 139 -10.61 -14.52 -10.69
CA GLY A 139 -11.62 -15.58 -10.78
C GLY A 139 -12.73 -15.27 -11.76
N ALA A 140 -13.12 -14.01 -11.90
CA ALA A 140 -14.10 -13.57 -12.89
C ALA A 140 -13.55 -13.66 -14.33
N ALA A 141 -12.29 -13.28 -14.52
CA ALA A 141 -11.64 -13.30 -15.84
C ALA A 141 -11.27 -14.73 -16.31
N PHE A 142 -10.96 -15.63 -15.37
CA PHE A 142 -10.48 -16.99 -15.66
C PHE A 142 -11.25 -18.03 -14.84
N PRO A 143 -12.54 -18.27 -15.17
CA PRO A 143 -13.44 -19.10 -14.36
C PRO A 143 -13.12 -20.60 -14.41
N GLN A 144 -12.35 -21.08 -15.40
CA GLN A 144 -12.00 -22.49 -15.57
C GLN A 144 -10.66 -22.84 -14.87
N LEU A 145 -9.92 -21.85 -14.37
CA LEU A 145 -8.68 -22.12 -13.64
C LEU A 145 -8.94 -22.94 -12.38
N PRO A 146 -8.14 -24.00 -12.12
CA PRO A 146 -8.17 -24.71 -10.84
C PRO A 146 -7.95 -23.75 -9.66
N SER A 147 -8.66 -23.99 -8.57
CA SER A 147 -8.58 -23.10 -7.36
C SER A 147 -7.17 -22.94 -6.82
N LYS A 148 -6.31 -23.96 -6.98
CA LYS A 148 -4.90 -23.88 -6.56
C LYS A 148 -4.14 -22.87 -7.43
N GLU A 149 -4.24 -23.00 -8.75
CA GLU A 149 -3.56 -22.09 -9.69
C GLU A 149 -4.06 -20.65 -9.55
N ARG A 150 -5.37 -20.46 -9.34
CA ARG A 150 -5.93 -19.12 -9.07
C ARG A 150 -5.31 -18.49 -7.82
N ARG A 151 -5.19 -19.23 -6.71
CA ARG A 151 -4.57 -18.71 -5.49
C ARG A 151 -3.10 -18.36 -5.69
N GLU A 152 -2.34 -19.19 -6.40
CA GLU A 152 -0.94 -18.94 -6.73
C GLU A 152 -0.79 -17.70 -7.60
N ALA A 153 -1.62 -17.56 -8.64
CA ALA A 153 -1.64 -16.40 -9.51
C ALA A 153 -2.01 -15.11 -8.77
N THR A 154 -3.06 -15.16 -7.92
CA THR A 154 -3.47 -14.03 -7.08
C THR A 154 -2.31 -13.56 -6.19
N ALA A 155 -1.64 -14.49 -5.49
CA ALA A 155 -0.54 -14.16 -4.61
C ALA A 155 0.63 -13.49 -5.36
N LEU A 156 0.99 -14.03 -6.54
CA LEU A 156 2.09 -13.54 -7.35
C LEU A 156 1.77 -12.17 -7.98
N ILE A 157 0.63 -12.02 -8.64
CA ILE A 157 0.25 -10.77 -9.31
C ILE A 157 0.08 -9.65 -8.28
N ARG A 158 -0.57 -9.93 -7.14
CA ARG A 158 -0.68 -8.97 -6.04
C ARG A 158 0.69 -8.55 -5.49
N HIS A 159 1.65 -9.49 -5.42
CA HIS A 159 3.02 -9.17 -4.99
C HIS A 159 3.68 -8.22 -5.99
N LEU A 160 3.61 -8.54 -7.29
CA LEU A 160 4.17 -7.70 -8.35
C LEU A 160 3.55 -6.30 -8.42
N ALA A 161 2.31 -6.14 -8.02
CA ALA A 161 1.61 -4.86 -7.94
C ALA A 161 1.69 -4.19 -6.55
N SER A 162 2.77 -4.42 -5.78
CA SER A 162 2.88 -3.96 -4.39
C SER A 162 4.07 -3.03 -4.14
N THR A 163 4.01 -2.28 -3.03
CA THR A 163 5.12 -1.48 -2.50
C THR A 163 6.39 -2.31 -2.26
N ARG A 164 6.25 -3.60 -1.91
CA ARG A 164 7.39 -4.51 -1.72
C ARG A 164 8.09 -4.83 -3.03
N ALA A 165 7.34 -5.04 -4.12
CA ALA A 165 7.94 -5.24 -5.43
C ALA A 165 8.64 -3.97 -5.93
N TRP A 166 8.01 -2.81 -5.74
CA TRP A 166 8.66 -1.53 -6.04
C TRP A 166 9.99 -1.38 -5.26
N TYR A 167 9.98 -1.66 -3.95
CA TYR A 167 11.18 -1.61 -3.11
C TYR A 167 12.27 -2.57 -3.61
N ALA A 168 11.91 -3.82 -3.87
CA ALA A 168 12.85 -4.82 -4.37
C ALA A 168 13.46 -4.43 -5.71
N LEU A 169 12.67 -3.91 -6.65
CA LEU A 169 13.16 -3.52 -7.96
C LEU A 169 14.01 -2.24 -7.92
N THR A 170 13.62 -1.25 -7.10
CA THR A 170 14.30 0.06 -7.11
C THR A 170 15.41 0.16 -6.09
N VAL A 171 15.20 -0.30 -4.84
CA VAL A 171 16.17 -0.15 -3.75
C VAL A 171 17.20 -1.27 -3.75
N GLU A 172 16.75 -2.52 -3.91
CA GLU A 172 17.63 -3.69 -3.90
C GLU A 172 18.19 -3.98 -5.30
N GLY A 173 17.34 -3.87 -6.33
CA GLY A 173 17.70 -4.14 -7.73
C GLY A 173 18.31 -2.97 -8.49
N GLY A 174 18.29 -1.76 -7.92
CA GLY A 174 18.92 -0.56 -8.49
C GLY A 174 18.25 0.00 -9.74
N LEU A 175 17.02 -0.42 -10.07
CA LEU A 175 16.28 0.15 -11.19
C LEU A 175 15.77 1.55 -10.86
N ASP A 176 15.72 2.44 -11.84
CA ASP A 176 14.94 3.65 -11.71
C ASP A 176 13.42 3.36 -11.68
N ASP A 177 12.61 4.33 -11.25
CA ASP A 177 11.17 4.15 -11.10
C ASP A 177 10.47 3.80 -12.43
N ALA A 178 10.92 4.36 -13.54
CA ALA A 178 10.36 4.08 -14.86
C ALA A 178 10.71 2.66 -15.33
N ALA A 179 11.93 2.18 -15.09
CA ALA A 179 12.35 0.82 -15.41
C ALA A 179 11.61 -0.20 -14.52
N ALA A 180 11.48 0.08 -13.23
CA ALA A 180 10.73 -0.77 -12.29
C ALA A 180 9.25 -0.87 -12.69
N ALA A 181 8.62 0.27 -13.06
CA ALA A 181 7.24 0.31 -13.56
C ALA A 181 7.06 -0.55 -14.82
N ARG A 182 7.96 -0.40 -15.81
CA ARG A 182 7.92 -1.21 -17.05
C ARG A 182 8.11 -2.70 -16.77
N ALA A 183 9.03 -3.05 -15.88
CA ALA A 183 9.30 -4.45 -15.52
C ALA A 183 8.08 -5.10 -14.84
N ALA A 184 7.46 -4.40 -13.88
CA ALA A 184 6.26 -4.89 -13.20
C ALA A 184 5.06 -5.01 -14.15
N ASP A 185 4.81 -4.01 -15.01
CA ASP A 185 3.75 -4.05 -16.03
C ASP A 185 3.95 -5.20 -17.01
N TRP A 186 5.17 -5.37 -17.53
CA TRP A 186 5.50 -6.49 -18.42
C TRP A 186 5.24 -7.84 -17.78
N ALA A 187 5.67 -8.03 -16.51
CA ALA A 187 5.49 -9.28 -15.78
C ALA A 187 4.00 -9.59 -15.56
N VAL A 188 3.22 -8.60 -15.11
CA VAL A 188 1.78 -8.76 -14.86
C VAL A 188 1.03 -9.09 -16.15
N ARG A 189 1.29 -8.38 -17.24
CA ARG A 189 0.67 -8.67 -18.55
C ARG A 189 1.03 -10.05 -19.07
N THR A 190 2.28 -10.48 -18.87
CA THR A 190 2.74 -11.80 -19.29
C THR A 190 2.01 -12.90 -18.52
N LEU A 191 1.85 -12.73 -17.21
CA LEU A 191 1.09 -13.66 -16.36
C LEU A 191 -0.38 -13.73 -16.78
N PHE A 192 -1.05 -12.61 -17.01
CA PHE A 192 -2.45 -12.63 -17.47
C PHE A 192 -2.62 -13.31 -18.83
N LYS A 193 -1.69 -13.12 -19.76
CA LYS A 193 -1.69 -13.85 -21.05
C LYS A 193 -1.55 -15.36 -20.84
N ASP A 194 -0.67 -15.79 -19.93
CA ASP A 194 -0.50 -17.20 -19.60
C ASP A 194 -1.73 -17.79 -18.93
N LEU A 195 -2.31 -17.10 -17.95
CA LEU A 195 -3.55 -17.52 -17.28
C LEU A 195 -4.69 -17.70 -18.27
N GLY A 196 -4.85 -16.79 -19.23
CA GLY A 196 -5.86 -16.94 -20.30
C GLY A 196 -5.63 -18.14 -21.20
N ARG A 197 -4.38 -18.56 -21.43
CA ARG A 197 -4.09 -19.81 -22.17
C ARG A 197 -4.48 -21.04 -21.35
N ARG A 198 -4.14 -21.06 -20.06
CA ARG A 198 -4.44 -22.15 -19.12
C ARG A 198 -5.94 -22.32 -18.94
N ASP A 199 -6.68 -21.22 -18.76
CA ASP A 199 -8.13 -21.20 -18.60
C ASP A 199 -8.83 -21.84 -19.82
N ARG A 200 -8.42 -21.44 -21.04
CA ARG A 200 -8.94 -22.04 -22.28
C ARG A 200 -8.59 -23.54 -22.42
N ALA A 201 -7.40 -23.95 -21.98
CA ALA A 201 -7.01 -25.35 -21.99
C ALA A 201 -7.85 -26.17 -21.00
N ALA A 202 -8.10 -25.64 -19.80
CA ALA A 202 -8.95 -26.26 -18.80
C ALA A 202 -10.41 -26.40 -19.27
N ALA A 203 -10.93 -25.38 -19.97
CA ALA A 203 -12.25 -25.45 -20.59
C ALA A 203 -12.38 -26.60 -21.59
N LYS A 204 -11.37 -26.75 -22.48
CA LYS A 204 -11.35 -27.84 -23.48
C LYS A 204 -11.25 -29.24 -22.88
N ALA A 205 -10.56 -29.39 -21.75
CA ALA A 205 -10.41 -30.67 -21.07
C ALA A 205 -11.70 -31.15 -20.36
N ARG A 206 -12.67 -30.26 -20.16
CA ARG A 206 -13.97 -30.55 -19.52
C ARG A 206 -15.12 -30.74 -20.51
N SER A 207 -14.91 -30.40 -21.80
CA SER A 207 -15.83 -30.59 -22.92
C SER A 207 -15.62 -31.96 -23.58
#